data_dc5d3a7ddecfcce4ffa9fe5ec4efd64d
#
_entry.id   dc5d3a7ddecfcce4ffa9fe5ec4efd64d
#
_cell.length_a   1.000
_cell.length_b   1.000
_cell.length_c   1.000
_cell.angle_alpha   90.00
_cell.angle_beta   90.00
_cell.angle_gamma   90.00
#
_symmetry.space_group_name_H-M   'P 1'
#
loop_
_entity.id
_entity.type
_entity.pdbx_description
1 polymer ?
#
loop_
_entity_poly.entity_id
_entity_poly.type
_entity_poly.pdbx_seq_one_letter_code
_entity_poly.pdbx_strand_id
1 'polypeptide(L)'
;MQFALMIYHTTEEFDMRKNDYSDPHLGAWRAYYKALVEAGVYIAGDALERPETGTTVRLREGKRRVQDGPYADTKEQLAGFIILELPSVDAALEWAARCPGASIGAVEVRPLAPEAKRRGFTG
;
A
#
# COMPACT_ATOMS: atom_id res chain seq x y z
N MET A 1 -12.49 9.85 9.58
CA MET A 1 -11.32 9.06 10.03
C MET A 1 -10.50 8.63 8.82
N GLN A 2 -9.20 8.61 8.98
CA GLN A 2 -8.32 8.20 7.90
C GLN A 2 -7.79 6.79 8.12
N PHE A 3 -7.69 6.06 7.02
CA PHE A 3 -7.22 4.67 7.01
C PHE A 3 -6.16 4.50 5.95
N ALA A 4 -5.16 3.70 6.26
CA ALA A 4 -4.20 3.22 5.28
C ALA A 4 -4.63 1.84 4.81
N LEU A 5 -4.74 1.67 3.51
CA LEU A 5 -4.85 0.37 2.86
C LEU A 5 -3.45 0.01 2.40
N MET A 6 -2.84 -0.96 3.03
CA MET A 6 -1.48 -1.42 2.71
C MET A 6 -1.61 -2.64 1.82
N ILE A 7 -1.10 -2.53 0.62
CA ILE A 7 -1.31 -3.54 -0.43
C ILE A 7 -0.06 -4.41 -0.52
N TYR A 8 -0.26 -5.72 -0.39
CA TYR A 8 0.81 -6.71 -0.45
C TYR A 8 0.63 -7.56 -1.69
N HIS A 9 1.66 -7.65 -2.50
CA HIS A 9 1.67 -8.42 -3.73
C HIS A 9 2.51 -9.69 -3.60
N THR A 10 2.07 -10.74 -4.29
CA THR A 10 2.91 -11.89 -4.59
C THR A 10 3.91 -11.52 -5.69
N THR A 11 4.93 -12.34 -5.91
CA THR A 11 5.85 -12.16 -7.03
C THR A 11 5.09 -12.12 -8.36
N GLU A 12 4.09 -12.99 -8.50
CA GLU A 12 3.27 -13.04 -9.71
C GLU A 12 2.57 -11.70 -9.98
N GLU A 13 2.01 -11.07 -8.95
CA GLU A 13 1.36 -9.76 -9.13
C GLU A 13 2.35 -8.68 -9.54
N PHE A 14 3.56 -8.68 -8.98
CA PHE A 14 4.59 -7.75 -9.43
C PHE A 14 4.93 -7.99 -10.91
N ASP A 15 5.00 -9.24 -11.33
CA ASP A 15 5.29 -9.59 -12.73
C ASP A 15 4.18 -9.12 -13.67
N MET A 16 2.93 -9.06 -13.20
CA MET A 16 1.79 -8.56 -13.99
C MET A 16 1.95 -7.10 -14.40
N ARG A 17 2.73 -6.33 -13.68
CA ARG A 17 2.92 -4.90 -14.00
C ARG A 17 3.59 -4.69 -15.35
N LYS A 18 4.53 -5.57 -15.73
CA LYS A 18 5.34 -5.45 -16.93
C LYS A 18 5.98 -4.06 -17.07
N ASN A 19 6.68 -3.81 -18.14
CA ASN A 19 7.40 -2.55 -18.32
C ASN A 19 6.50 -1.37 -18.68
N ASP A 20 5.39 -1.64 -19.34
CA ASP A 20 4.48 -0.61 -19.84
C ASP A 20 3.11 -0.58 -19.17
N TYR A 21 2.96 -1.38 -18.11
CA TYR A 21 1.70 -1.47 -17.37
C TYR A 21 0.51 -1.82 -18.27
N SER A 22 0.73 -2.69 -19.25
CA SER A 22 -0.29 -3.07 -20.25
C SER A 22 -1.16 -4.27 -19.84
N ASP A 23 -0.85 -4.93 -18.72
CA ASP A 23 -1.57 -6.12 -18.28
C ASP A 23 -3.03 -5.76 -17.98
N PRO A 24 -4.01 -6.59 -18.41
CA PRO A 24 -5.43 -6.33 -18.14
C PRO A 24 -5.78 -6.22 -16.64
N HIS A 25 -5.05 -6.90 -15.77
CA HIS A 25 -5.23 -6.77 -14.32
C HIS A 25 -5.06 -5.31 -13.88
N LEU A 26 -4.18 -4.56 -14.53
CA LEU A 26 -3.98 -3.15 -14.23
C LEU A 26 -5.17 -2.29 -14.63
N GLY A 27 -5.98 -2.76 -15.56
CA GLY A 27 -7.25 -2.11 -15.90
C GLY A 27 -8.22 -2.12 -14.70
N ALA A 28 -8.25 -3.23 -13.96
CA ALA A 28 -9.05 -3.33 -12.74
C ALA A 28 -8.54 -2.35 -11.67
N TRP A 29 -7.23 -2.19 -11.53
CA TRP A 29 -6.64 -1.21 -10.62
C TRP A 29 -7.02 0.21 -11.00
N ARG A 30 -6.98 0.52 -12.29
CA ARG A 30 -7.37 1.86 -12.77
C ARG A 30 -8.83 2.16 -12.47
N ALA A 31 -9.71 1.18 -12.68
CA ALA A 31 -11.13 1.31 -12.37
C ALA A 31 -11.37 1.48 -10.88
N TYR A 32 -10.65 0.75 -10.06
CA TYR A 32 -10.74 0.86 -8.60
C TYR A 32 -10.33 2.26 -8.12
N TYR A 33 -9.18 2.73 -8.59
CA TYR A 33 -8.70 4.08 -8.28
C TYR A 33 -9.74 5.14 -8.66
N LYS A 34 -10.30 5.01 -9.86
CA LYS A 34 -11.33 5.93 -10.35
C LYS A 34 -12.54 5.93 -9.43
N ALA A 35 -12.96 4.75 -8.98
CA ALA A 35 -14.11 4.63 -8.06
C ALA A 35 -13.83 5.33 -6.72
N LEU A 36 -12.63 5.22 -6.20
CA LEU A 36 -12.23 5.90 -4.96
C LEU A 36 -12.29 7.42 -5.11
N VAL A 37 -11.79 7.93 -6.22
CA VAL A 37 -11.81 9.38 -6.51
C VAL A 37 -13.24 9.87 -6.70
N GLU A 38 -14.04 9.15 -7.45
CA GLU A 38 -15.44 9.53 -7.69
C GLU A 38 -16.30 9.48 -6.42
N ALA A 39 -15.97 8.57 -5.50
CA ALA A 39 -16.64 8.51 -4.20
C ALA A 39 -16.18 9.62 -3.24
N GLY A 40 -15.15 10.38 -3.60
CA GLY A 40 -14.64 11.46 -2.77
C GLY A 40 -13.87 11.02 -1.53
N VAL A 41 -13.42 9.77 -1.48
CA VAL A 41 -12.75 9.22 -0.29
C VAL A 41 -11.23 9.15 -0.43
N TYR A 42 -10.70 9.33 -1.62
CA TYR A 42 -9.26 9.23 -1.88
C TYR A 42 -8.50 10.44 -1.35
N ILE A 43 -7.46 10.20 -0.57
CA ILE A 43 -6.57 11.25 -0.05
C ILE A 43 -5.23 11.20 -0.77
N ALA A 44 -4.56 10.04 -0.75
CA ALA A 44 -3.24 9.87 -1.32
C ALA A 44 -2.96 8.39 -1.55
N GLY A 45 -1.96 8.09 -2.35
CA GLY A 45 -1.50 6.73 -2.54
C GLY A 45 -0.43 6.67 -3.61
N ASP A 46 0.32 5.59 -3.59
CA ASP A 46 1.35 5.32 -4.57
C ASP A 46 1.66 3.83 -4.64
N ALA A 47 2.11 3.40 -5.80
CA ALA A 47 2.68 2.07 -6.00
C ALA A 47 4.17 2.10 -5.69
N LEU A 48 4.67 0.99 -5.14
CA LEU A 48 6.10 0.83 -4.90
C LEU A 48 6.69 -0.07 -6.00
N GLU A 49 7.96 0.18 -6.31
CA GLU A 49 8.73 -0.70 -7.18
C GLU A 49 8.90 -2.07 -6.54
N ARG A 50 9.43 -3.02 -7.30
CA ARG A 50 9.65 -4.39 -6.84
C ARG A 50 10.52 -4.41 -5.58
N PRO A 51 10.28 -5.38 -4.68
CA PRO A 51 10.99 -5.43 -3.38
C PRO A 51 12.52 -5.44 -3.49
N GLU A 52 13.07 -6.08 -4.51
CA GLU A 52 14.52 -6.15 -4.71
C GLU A 52 15.16 -4.80 -5.02
N THR A 53 14.39 -3.79 -5.36
CA THR A 53 14.89 -2.42 -5.54
C THR A 53 15.06 -1.70 -4.19
N GLY A 54 14.52 -2.27 -3.14
CA GLY A 54 14.56 -1.65 -1.82
C GLY A 54 15.95 -1.73 -1.18
N THR A 55 16.14 -0.86 -0.18
CA THR A 55 17.36 -0.87 0.64
C THR A 55 16.92 -0.64 2.08
N THR A 56 17.40 -1.48 2.98
CA THR A 56 17.05 -1.42 4.39
C THR A 56 18.22 -0.86 5.20
N VAL A 57 17.92 0.11 6.05
CA VAL A 57 18.94 0.75 6.92
C VAL A 57 18.61 0.47 8.37
N ARG A 58 19.63 0.05 9.13
CA ARG A 58 19.57 -0.07 10.58
C ARG A 58 20.70 0.72 11.19
N LEU A 59 20.46 1.27 12.36
CA LEU A 59 21.49 1.89 13.18
C LEU A 59 21.69 1.00 14.40
N ARG A 60 22.89 0.44 14.55
CA ARG A 60 23.23 -0.45 15.66
C ARG A 60 24.55 0.00 16.26
N GLU A 61 24.55 0.25 17.57
CA GLU A 61 25.74 0.71 18.31
C GLU A 61 26.37 1.96 17.65
N GLY A 62 25.52 2.89 17.17
CA GLY A 62 25.95 4.10 16.49
C GLY A 62 26.44 3.89 15.08
N LYS A 63 26.36 2.68 14.54
CA LYS A 63 26.83 2.37 13.19
C LYS A 63 25.68 2.13 12.24
N ARG A 64 25.76 2.73 11.06
CA ARG A 64 24.80 2.54 9.99
C ARG A 64 25.06 1.22 9.27
N ARG A 65 24.04 0.37 9.24
CA ARG A 65 24.08 -0.89 8.49
C ARG A 65 23.09 -0.79 7.35
N VAL A 66 23.56 -1.05 6.14
CA VAL A 66 22.76 -0.98 4.92
C VAL A 66 22.71 -2.35 4.29
N GLN A 67 21.50 -2.80 3.96
CA GLN A 67 21.27 -4.11 3.37
C GLN A 67 20.38 -3.94 2.14
N ASP A 68 20.77 -4.51 1.01
CA ASP A 68 19.93 -4.51 -0.20
C ASP A 68 18.71 -5.40 0.03
N GLY A 69 17.59 -4.96 -0.53
CA GLY A 69 16.35 -5.70 -0.45
C GLY A 69 15.39 -5.17 0.62
N PRO A 70 14.19 -5.74 0.68
CA PRO A 70 13.16 -5.31 1.62
C PRO A 70 13.50 -5.73 3.05
N TYR A 71 12.92 -5.00 4.02
CA TYR A 71 13.07 -5.34 5.44
C TYR A 71 12.52 -6.73 5.75
N ALA A 72 11.33 -7.03 5.26
CA ALA A 72 10.67 -8.30 5.51
C ALA A 72 10.92 -9.28 4.35
N ASP A 73 11.29 -10.52 4.70
CA ASP A 73 11.49 -11.59 3.73
C ASP A 73 10.29 -12.54 3.78
N THR A 74 9.25 -12.18 3.05
CA THR A 74 7.98 -12.89 3.03
C THR A 74 7.53 -13.11 1.59
N LYS A 75 6.61 -14.07 1.38
CA LYS A 75 6.07 -14.37 0.05
C LYS A 75 5.29 -13.20 -0.53
N GLU A 76 4.61 -12.46 0.33
CA GLU A 76 3.87 -11.28 -0.06
C GLU A 76 4.60 -10.06 0.46
N GLN A 77 4.87 -9.12 -0.43
CA GLN A 77 5.66 -7.94 -0.14
C GLN A 77 4.84 -6.68 -0.32
N LEU A 78 5.12 -5.66 0.48
CA LEU A 78 4.46 -4.37 0.35
C LEU A 78 4.66 -3.82 -1.06
N ALA A 79 3.55 -3.52 -1.72
CA ALA A 79 3.53 -3.10 -3.12
C ALA A 79 2.99 -1.70 -3.32
N GLY A 80 2.38 -1.12 -2.29
CA GLY A 80 1.80 0.21 -2.37
C GLY A 80 0.92 0.49 -1.17
N PHE A 81 0.37 1.69 -1.16
CA PHE A 81 -0.54 2.12 -0.11
C PHE A 81 -1.55 3.10 -0.66
N ILE A 82 -2.71 3.16 -0.01
CA ILE A 82 -3.76 4.12 -0.32
C ILE A 82 -4.27 4.68 1.00
N ILE A 83 -4.38 5.99 1.10
CA ILE A 83 -4.96 6.66 2.26
C ILE A 83 -6.36 7.13 1.90
N LEU A 84 -7.35 6.73 2.70
CA LEU A 84 -8.75 7.04 2.49
C LEU A 84 -9.34 7.78 3.69
N GLU A 85 -10.26 8.71 3.41
CA GLU A 85 -11.11 9.34 4.44
C GLU A 85 -12.46 8.64 4.43
N LEU A 86 -12.78 7.96 5.53
CA LEU A 86 -13.98 7.12 5.64
C LEU A 86 -14.62 7.27 7.02
N PRO A 87 -15.94 7.03 7.13
CA PRO A 87 -16.64 7.19 8.41
C PRO A 87 -16.33 6.10 9.44
N SER A 88 -15.90 4.92 9.01
CA SER A 88 -15.75 3.77 9.91
C SER A 88 -14.77 2.75 9.37
N VAL A 89 -14.31 1.85 10.24
CA VAL A 89 -13.49 0.72 9.84
C VAL A 89 -14.26 -0.23 8.92
N ASP A 90 -15.57 -0.37 9.13
CA ASP A 90 -16.39 -1.23 8.26
C ASP A 90 -16.40 -0.73 6.82
N ALA A 91 -16.49 0.59 6.63
CA ALA A 91 -16.39 1.20 5.30
C ALA A 91 -15.02 0.94 4.68
N ALA A 92 -13.97 1.01 5.49
CA ALA A 92 -12.61 0.72 5.00
C ALA A 92 -12.45 -0.75 4.58
N LEU A 93 -13.04 -1.67 5.34
CA LEU A 93 -13.01 -3.10 4.99
C LEU A 93 -13.76 -3.38 3.69
N GLU A 94 -14.88 -2.69 3.45
CA GLU A 94 -15.61 -2.83 2.19
C GLU A 94 -14.77 -2.37 1.00
N TRP A 95 -14.11 -1.21 1.12
CA TRP A 95 -13.22 -0.75 0.07
C TRP A 95 -12.01 -1.67 -0.13
N ALA A 96 -11.45 -2.19 0.95
CA ALA A 96 -10.34 -3.14 0.87
C ALA A 96 -10.75 -4.43 0.14
N ALA A 97 -11.96 -4.93 0.41
CA ALA A 97 -12.47 -6.14 -0.26
C ALA A 97 -12.66 -5.94 -1.77
N ARG A 98 -12.93 -4.73 -2.21
CA ARG A 98 -13.08 -4.38 -3.63
C ARG A 98 -11.75 -4.16 -4.33
N CYS A 99 -10.68 -4.03 -3.57
CA CYS A 99 -9.34 -3.82 -4.14
C CYS A 99 -8.91 -5.03 -4.96
N PRO A 100 -8.46 -4.83 -6.21
CA PRO A 100 -8.06 -5.97 -7.07
C PRO A 100 -6.99 -6.86 -6.44
N GLY A 101 -6.09 -6.28 -5.66
CA GLY A 101 -5.03 -7.05 -4.98
C GLY A 101 -5.53 -7.98 -3.89
N ALA A 102 -6.73 -7.76 -3.37
CA ALA A 102 -7.26 -8.57 -2.27
C ALA A 102 -7.56 -10.01 -2.68
N SER A 103 -7.83 -10.25 -3.97
CA SER A 103 -8.16 -11.60 -4.47
C SER A 103 -6.92 -12.45 -4.76
N ILE A 104 -5.76 -11.84 -4.92
CA ILE A 104 -4.51 -12.56 -5.24
C ILE A 104 -3.53 -12.47 -4.06
N GLY A 105 -3.27 -11.26 -3.60
CA GLY A 105 -2.41 -11.00 -2.45
C GLY A 105 -3.23 -10.69 -1.21
N ALA A 106 -2.90 -9.58 -0.54
CA ALA A 106 -3.60 -9.15 0.66
C ALA A 106 -3.66 -7.63 0.75
N VAL A 107 -4.67 -7.14 1.46
CA VAL A 107 -4.80 -5.72 1.78
C VAL A 107 -4.99 -5.61 3.28
N GLU A 108 -4.07 -4.95 3.94
CA GLU A 108 -4.16 -4.67 5.36
C GLU A 108 -4.76 -3.28 5.55
N VAL A 109 -5.78 -3.18 6.40
CA VAL A 109 -6.40 -1.91 6.76
C VAL A 109 -5.88 -1.48 8.11
N ARG A 110 -5.35 -0.27 8.19
CA ARG A 110 -4.86 0.27 9.47
C ARG A 110 -5.30 1.71 9.66
N PRO A 111 -5.95 2.07 10.79
CA PRO A 111 -6.27 3.47 11.03
C PRO A 111 -5.01 4.30 11.16
N LEU A 112 -5.02 5.52 10.62
CA LEU A 112 -3.97 6.47 10.92
C LEU A 112 -4.13 6.94 12.36
N ALA A 113 -3.02 7.30 12.98
CA ALA A 113 -3.02 7.75 14.37
C ALA A 113 -3.39 9.24 14.46
N PRO A 114 -4.66 9.60 14.70
CA PRO A 114 -5.09 11.00 14.70
C PRO A 114 -4.43 11.80 15.80
N GLU A 115 -4.11 11.15 16.92
CA GLU A 115 -3.48 11.81 18.05
C GLU A 115 -2.05 12.24 17.72
N ALA A 116 -1.32 11.43 16.95
CA ALA A 116 0.02 11.79 16.50
C ALA A 116 -0.01 13.04 15.63
N LYS A 117 -0.96 13.12 14.72
CA LYS A 117 -1.13 14.29 13.85
C LYS A 117 -1.47 15.54 14.67
N ARG A 118 -2.42 15.40 15.59
CA ARG A 118 -2.87 16.51 16.43
C ARG A 118 -1.75 17.07 17.31
N ARG A 119 -0.83 16.21 17.74
CA ARG A 119 0.33 16.60 18.56
C ARG A 119 1.56 17.02 17.75
N GLY A 120 1.44 17.05 16.42
CA GLY A 120 2.52 17.52 15.54
C GLY A 120 3.60 16.51 15.21
N PHE A 121 3.38 15.21 15.52
CA PHE A 121 4.34 14.16 15.16
C PHE A 121 4.25 13.78 13.67
N THR A 122 3.11 14.03 13.06
CA THR A 122 2.90 13.77 11.62
C THR A 122 2.23 14.96 10.96
N GLY A 123 2.47 15.12 9.69
CA GLY A 123 2.02 16.27 8.93
C GLY A 123 0.60 16.27 8.41
#